data_aac76e94e54d02066f766e53d92bdf6a
#
_entry.id   aac76e94e54d02066f766e53d92bdf6a
#
_cell.length_a   1.000
_cell.length_b   1.000
_cell.length_c   1.000
_cell.angle_alpha   90.00
_cell.angle_beta   90.00
_cell.angle_gamma   90.00
#
_symmetry.space_group_name_H-M   'P 1'
#
loop_
_entity.id
_entity.type
_entity.pdbx_description
1 polymer ?
#
loop_
_entity_poly.entity_id
_entity_poly.type
_entity_poly.pdbx_seq_one_letter_code
_entity_poly.pdbx_strand_id
1 'polypeptide(L)'
;REDGSLLYHLPSVIDDIDEKITNIIRGEDHISNTAFHIQLFKSLNASVPKFAHHPFLTDNEGKGFSKRLGSLSINRLQESGYENITILNYLLNIGSNKDIIADKNISSLINNFDLKNISSSNPKFSIDVLKSLNKDILQSFNFDEISDRINLICDDLVDKKLWQFTKMNIDFFVEIKNWVDIIKSEKNFMKDTMDAKLIKAAIESLPEHPYNEDTWEVWTRKIKDLTGLKGKDLFMPLRKILTGMNNGP
;
A
#
# COMPACT_ATOMS: atom_id res chain seq x y z
N ARG A 1 16.77 -11.61 -38.68
CA ARG A 1 18.20 -11.77 -38.40
C ARG A 1 18.79 -12.80 -39.34
N GLU A 2 20.10 -12.85 -39.46
CA GLU A 2 20.81 -13.82 -40.30
C GLU A 2 20.55 -15.28 -39.90
N ASP A 3 20.23 -15.51 -38.62
CA ASP A 3 19.89 -16.82 -38.05
C ASP A 3 18.44 -17.27 -38.32
N GLY A 4 17.68 -16.53 -39.13
CA GLY A 4 16.28 -16.79 -39.41
C GLY A 4 15.31 -16.38 -38.30
N SER A 5 15.79 -15.88 -37.14
CA SER A 5 14.90 -15.41 -36.07
C SER A 5 14.17 -14.13 -36.48
N LEU A 6 12.87 -14.09 -36.22
CA LEU A 6 12.04 -12.92 -36.47
C LEU A 6 12.27 -11.86 -35.39
N LEU A 7 12.19 -10.60 -35.78
CA LEU A 7 12.24 -9.46 -34.89
C LEU A 7 10.81 -9.04 -34.52
N TYR A 8 10.71 -8.26 -33.44
CA TYR A 8 9.48 -7.83 -32.79
C TYR A 8 8.34 -7.39 -33.76
N HIS A 9 8.64 -6.57 -34.77
CA HIS A 9 7.58 -5.89 -35.53
C HIS A 9 6.67 -6.82 -36.32
N LEU A 10 7.26 -7.72 -37.10
CA LEU A 10 6.48 -8.60 -37.98
C LEU A 10 5.72 -9.67 -37.18
N PRO A 11 6.34 -10.41 -36.25
CA PRO A 11 5.60 -11.37 -35.43
C PRO A 11 4.45 -10.74 -34.66
N SER A 12 4.67 -9.57 -34.03
CA SER A 12 3.58 -8.90 -33.27
C SER A 12 2.39 -8.56 -34.13
N VAL A 13 2.62 -8.11 -35.38
CA VAL A 13 1.51 -7.80 -36.30
C VAL A 13 0.80 -9.08 -36.78
N ILE A 14 1.54 -10.18 -37.00
CA ILE A 14 0.92 -11.45 -37.37
C ILE A 14 0.10 -12.01 -36.24
N ASP A 15 0.62 -12.00 -34.98
CA ASP A 15 -0.10 -12.44 -33.79
C ASP A 15 -1.37 -11.61 -33.58
N ASP A 16 -1.28 -10.29 -33.73
CA ASP A 16 -2.45 -9.39 -33.61
C ASP A 16 -3.54 -9.68 -34.67
N ILE A 17 -3.11 -10.09 -35.89
CA ILE A 17 -4.04 -10.48 -36.96
C ILE A 17 -4.69 -11.83 -36.66
N ASP A 18 -3.92 -12.82 -36.23
CA ASP A 18 -4.39 -14.18 -35.96
C ASP A 18 -5.35 -14.19 -34.77
N GLU A 19 -5.02 -13.43 -33.70
CA GLU A 19 -5.85 -13.26 -32.52
C GLU A 19 -6.99 -12.23 -32.70
N LYS A 20 -7.11 -11.62 -33.89
CA LYS A 20 -8.15 -10.63 -34.24
C LYS A 20 -8.22 -9.46 -33.27
N ILE A 21 -7.06 -8.93 -32.87
CA ILE A 21 -6.94 -7.81 -31.96
C ILE A 21 -7.56 -6.55 -32.58
N THR A 22 -8.46 -5.90 -31.84
CA THR A 22 -9.18 -4.71 -32.32
C THR A 22 -8.64 -3.41 -31.73
N ASN A 23 -7.96 -3.47 -30.58
CA ASN A 23 -7.42 -2.29 -29.89
C ASN A 23 -6.05 -2.63 -29.30
N ILE A 24 -5.07 -1.76 -29.55
CA ILE A 24 -3.71 -1.86 -29.03
C ILE A 24 -3.42 -0.63 -28.17
N ILE A 25 -3.24 -0.85 -26.86
CA ILE A 25 -2.89 0.18 -25.88
C ILE A 25 -1.49 -0.10 -25.35
N ARG A 26 -0.55 0.84 -25.51
CA ARG A 26 0.85 0.63 -25.15
C ARG A 26 1.57 1.94 -24.77
N GLY A 27 2.81 1.87 -24.36
CA GLY A 27 3.61 3.05 -24.00
C GLY A 27 3.87 3.98 -25.19
N GLU A 28 4.05 5.25 -24.91
CA GLU A 28 4.32 6.30 -25.91
C GLU A 28 5.64 6.12 -26.67
N ASP A 29 6.59 5.33 -26.14
CA ASP A 29 7.83 4.96 -26.84
C ASP A 29 7.56 4.17 -28.13
N HIS A 30 6.38 3.59 -28.27
CA HIS A 30 5.95 2.87 -29.46
C HIS A 30 5.21 3.73 -30.50
N ILE A 31 5.10 5.04 -30.33
CA ILE A 31 4.41 5.91 -31.29
C ILE A 31 5.01 5.79 -32.70
N SER A 32 6.34 5.87 -32.81
CA SER A 32 7.04 5.69 -34.09
C SER A 32 6.81 4.30 -34.70
N ASN A 33 6.78 3.27 -33.86
CA ASN A 33 6.53 1.91 -34.28
C ASN A 33 5.11 1.70 -34.81
N THR A 34 4.15 2.49 -34.32
CA THR A 34 2.74 2.38 -34.73
C THR A 34 2.58 2.70 -36.22
N ALA A 35 3.26 3.71 -36.76
CA ALA A 35 3.22 4.01 -38.17
C ALA A 35 3.72 2.82 -39.02
N PHE A 36 4.77 2.17 -38.58
CA PHE A 36 5.32 0.99 -39.23
C PHE A 36 4.38 -0.23 -39.15
N HIS A 37 3.78 -0.49 -37.98
CA HIS A 37 2.80 -1.55 -37.82
C HIS A 37 1.56 -1.35 -38.69
N ILE A 38 1.04 -0.10 -38.80
CA ILE A 38 -0.07 0.19 -39.72
C ILE A 38 0.25 -0.14 -41.14
N GLN A 39 1.48 0.12 -41.59
CA GLN A 39 1.92 -0.26 -42.95
C GLN A 39 1.98 -1.78 -43.12
N LEU A 40 2.45 -2.53 -42.12
CA LEU A 40 2.48 -3.99 -42.15
C LEU A 40 1.06 -4.58 -42.21
N PHE A 41 0.11 -4.12 -41.38
CA PHE A 41 -1.29 -4.53 -41.46
C PHE A 41 -1.87 -4.32 -42.85
N LYS A 42 -1.65 -3.15 -43.45
CA LYS A 42 -2.10 -2.85 -44.83
C LYS A 42 -1.45 -3.73 -45.86
N SER A 43 -0.14 -3.98 -45.76
CA SER A 43 0.60 -4.84 -46.73
C SER A 43 0.16 -6.30 -46.64
N LEU A 44 -0.31 -6.76 -45.49
CA LEU A 44 -0.86 -8.09 -45.27
C LEU A 44 -2.38 -8.16 -45.59
N ASN A 45 -2.98 -7.10 -46.12
CA ASN A 45 -4.41 -6.97 -46.39
C ASN A 45 -5.31 -7.24 -45.14
N ALA A 46 -4.80 -6.91 -43.97
CA ALA A 46 -5.51 -7.10 -42.71
C ALA A 46 -6.16 -5.79 -42.19
N SER A 47 -7.19 -5.94 -41.34
CA SER A 47 -7.82 -4.81 -40.67
C SER A 47 -6.87 -4.17 -39.69
N VAL A 48 -6.72 -2.84 -39.75
CA VAL A 48 -5.86 -2.09 -38.84
C VAL A 48 -6.59 -1.86 -37.49
N PRO A 49 -6.03 -2.33 -36.35
CA PRO A 49 -6.60 -2.08 -35.04
C PRO A 49 -6.56 -0.58 -34.66
N LYS A 50 -7.35 -0.21 -33.64
CA LYS A 50 -7.24 1.12 -33.03
C LYS A 50 -6.03 1.16 -32.12
N PHE A 51 -5.24 2.25 -32.17
CA PHE A 51 -4.08 2.45 -31.32
C PHE A 51 -4.32 3.54 -30.29
N ALA A 52 -3.87 3.30 -29.07
CA ALA A 52 -3.75 4.30 -28.02
C ALA A 52 -2.37 4.20 -27.35
N HIS A 53 -1.85 5.35 -26.91
CA HIS A 53 -0.55 5.42 -26.26
C HIS A 53 -0.72 6.10 -24.91
N HIS A 54 -0.19 5.47 -23.86
CA HIS A 54 -0.18 6.04 -22.53
C HIS A 54 1.21 6.59 -22.20
N PRO A 55 1.31 7.65 -21.38
CA PRO A 55 2.59 8.22 -20.96
C PRO A 55 3.36 7.25 -20.06
N PHE A 56 4.67 7.50 -19.90
CA PHE A 56 5.51 6.75 -18.97
C PHE A 56 5.30 7.20 -17.53
N LEU A 57 5.44 6.26 -16.62
CA LEU A 57 5.67 6.58 -15.22
C LEU A 57 7.09 7.13 -15.05
N THR A 58 7.21 8.22 -14.29
CA THR A 58 8.49 8.81 -13.93
C THR A 58 8.67 8.82 -12.40
N ASP A 59 9.90 8.96 -11.96
CA ASP A 59 10.21 9.26 -10.56
C ASP A 59 9.87 10.72 -10.19
N ASN A 60 10.10 11.09 -8.95
CA ASN A 60 9.86 12.45 -8.47
C ASN A 60 10.70 13.52 -9.20
N GLU A 61 11.84 13.14 -9.80
CA GLU A 61 12.70 14.01 -10.59
C GLU A 61 12.27 14.09 -12.06
N GLY A 62 11.26 13.32 -12.46
CA GLY A 62 10.78 13.25 -13.86
C GLY A 62 11.61 12.33 -14.75
N LYS A 63 12.47 11.50 -14.17
CA LYS A 63 13.24 10.50 -14.92
C LYS A 63 12.44 9.20 -15.01
N GLY A 64 12.47 8.56 -16.17
CA GLY A 64 11.86 7.25 -16.36
C GLY A 64 12.49 6.19 -15.45
N PHE A 65 11.69 5.24 -14.98
CA PHE A 65 12.19 4.09 -14.21
C PHE A 65 13.15 3.26 -15.05
N SER A 66 14.45 3.50 -14.86
CA SER A 66 15.48 2.69 -15.52
C SER A 66 15.68 1.38 -14.77
N LYS A 67 16.18 0.33 -15.48
CA LYS A 67 16.54 -0.97 -14.88
C LYS A 67 17.50 -0.88 -13.67
N ARG A 68 18.17 0.26 -13.47
CA ARG A 68 19.05 0.53 -12.33
C ARG A 68 18.28 0.79 -11.01
N LEU A 69 17.01 1.19 -11.10
CA LEU A 69 16.10 1.31 -9.96
C LEU A 69 15.32 -0.02 -9.74
N GLY A 70 15.98 -1.17 -9.89
CA GLY A 70 15.43 -2.52 -9.69
C GLY A 70 14.55 -2.76 -8.45
N SER A 71 14.14 -1.67 -7.80
CA SER A 71 13.39 -1.61 -6.55
C SER A 71 11.88 -1.43 -6.71
N LEU A 72 11.36 -1.15 -7.91
CA LEU A 72 9.95 -0.79 -8.10
C LEU A 72 9.24 -1.70 -9.12
N SER A 73 9.40 -3.01 -8.98
CA SER A 73 8.53 -3.96 -9.67
C SER A 73 7.26 -4.21 -8.85
N ILE A 74 6.17 -4.59 -9.50
CA ILE A 74 4.93 -5.02 -8.84
C ILE A 74 5.22 -6.12 -7.81
N ASN A 75 6.06 -7.10 -8.17
CA ASN A 75 6.45 -8.17 -7.25
C ASN A 75 7.10 -7.63 -5.97
N ARG A 76 8.01 -6.65 -6.09
CA ARG A 76 8.64 -6.05 -4.91
C ARG A 76 7.67 -5.25 -4.06
N LEU A 77 6.71 -4.57 -4.66
CA LEU A 77 5.66 -3.90 -3.88
C LEU A 77 4.84 -4.92 -3.09
N GLN A 78 4.48 -6.05 -3.71
CA GLN A 78 3.80 -7.16 -3.04
C GLN A 78 4.65 -7.76 -1.92
N GLU A 79 5.92 -8.05 -2.17
CA GLU A 79 6.89 -8.54 -1.17
C GLU A 79 7.07 -7.56 0.00
N SER A 80 6.95 -6.25 -0.28
CA SER A 80 6.99 -5.19 0.73
C SER A 80 5.68 -5.05 1.53
N GLY A 81 4.64 -5.84 1.21
CA GLY A 81 3.40 -5.92 1.96
C GLY A 81 2.29 -4.98 1.49
N TYR A 82 2.44 -4.33 0.33
CA TYR A 82 1.33 -3.57 -0.26
C TYR A 82 0.20 -4.50 -0.70
N GLU A 83 -1.04 -4.11 -0.40
CA GLU A 83 -2.22 -4.84 -0.86
C GLU A 83 -2.32 -4.79 -2.39
N ASN A 84 -2.67 -5.91 -3.02
CA ASN A 84 -2.82 -5.97 -4.48
C ASN A 84 -3.81 -4.93 -5.00
N ILE A 85 -4.91 -4.74 -4.27
CA ILE A 85 -5.94 -3.75 -4.62
C ILE A 85 -5.43 -2.32 -4.48
N THR A 86 -4.49 -2.05 -3.54
CA THR A 86 -3.85 -0.75 -3.41
C THR A 86 -3.00 -0.42 -4.64
N ILE A 87 -2.17 -1.38 -5.08
CA ILE A 87 -1.32 -1.22 -6.27
C ILE A 87 -2.21 -0.96 -7.49
N LEU A 88 -3.28 -1.75 -7.64
CA LEU A 88 -4.21 -1.60 -8.75
C LEU A 88 -4.92 -0.24 -8.73
N ASN A 89 -5.47 0.15 -7.58
CA ASN A 89 -6.15 1.43 -7.38
C ASN A 89 -5.20 2.60 -7.71
N TYR A 90 -3.98 2.55 -7.20
CA TYR A 90 -2.98 3.57 -7.47
C TYR A 90 -2.66 3.69 -8.96
N LEU A 91 -2.38 2.56 -9.63
CA LEU A 91 -2.02 2.54 -11.06
C LEU A 91 -3.17 2.97 -11.98
N LEU A 92 -4.42 2.69 -11.60
CA LEU A 92 -5.59 3.13 -12.36
C LEU A 92 -5.82 4.65 -12.29
N ASN A 93 -5.41 5.28 -11.20
CA ASN A 93 -5.68 6.68 -10.95
C ASN A 93 -4.47 7.59 -11.17
N ILE A 94 -3.24 7.05 -11.12
CA ILE A 94 -2.03 7.85 -11.38
C ILE A 94 -2.05 8.38 -12.81
N GLY A 95 -1.82 9.68 -12.95
CA GLY A 95 -1.88 10.35 -14.25
C GLY A 95 -3.29 10.67 -14.74
N SER A 96 -4.32 10.36 -13.94
CA SER A 96 -5.67 10.87 -14.20
C SER A 96 -5.84 12.29 -13.62
N ASN A 97 -6.90 12.94 -14.04
CA ASN A 97 -7.31 14.25 -13.50
C ASN A 97 -8.17 14.12 -12.22
N LYS A 98 -8.31 12.91 -11.68
CA LYS A 98 -9.08 12.62 -10.49
C LYS A 98 -8.17 12.44 -9.28
N ASP A 99 -8.68 12.75 -8.09
CA ASP A 99 -8.02 12.42 -6.85
C ASP A 99 -7.98 10.89 -6.65
N ILE A 100 -6.87 10.40 -6.07
CA ILE A 100 -6.74 8.99 -5.72
C ILE A 100 -7.51 8.76 -4.42
N ILE A 101 -8.64 8.07 -4.52
CA ILE A 101 -9.49 7.72 -3.38
C ILE A 101 -9.33 6.23 -3.07
N ALA A 102 -9.23 5.91 -1.78
CA ALA A 102 -9.14 4.52 -1.33
C ALA A 102 -10.44 3.76 -1.66
N ASP A 103 -10.35 2.84 -2.62
CA ASP A 103 -11.44 1.95 -3.00
C ASP A 103 -10.89 0.51 -3.08
N LYS A 104 -11.44 -0.36 -2.25
CA LYS A 104 -11.08 -1.79 -2.21
C LYS A 104 -11.92 -2.65 -3.17
N ASN A 105 -12.92 -2.07 -3.82
CA ASN A 105 -13.82 -2.80 -4.69
C ASN A 105 -13.36 -2.72 -6.15
N ILE A 106 -12.89 -3.84 -6.68
CA ILE A 106 -12.41 -3.91 -8.06
C ILE A 106 -13.48 -3.56 -9.08
N SER A 107 -14.74 -3.94 -8.84
CA SER A 107 -15.85 -3.60 -9.75
C SER A 107 -16.13 -2.10 -9.78
N SER A 108 -16.01 -1.43 -8.64
CA SER A 108 -16.09 0.03 -8.55
C SER A 108 -14.93 0.70 -9.33
N LEU A 109 -13.70 0.21 -9.16
CA LEU A 109 -12.54 0.71 -9.91
C LEU A 109 -12.73 0.57 -11.41
N ILE A 110 -13.23 -0.59 -11.88
CA ILE A 110 -13.51 -0.84 -13.31
C ILE A 110 -14.58 0.13 -13.82
N ASN A 111 -15.70 0.30 -13.10
CA ASN A 111 -16.80 1.16 -13.50
C ASN A 111 -16.41 2.65 -13.55
N ASN A 112 -15.47 3.06 -12.73
CA ASN A 112 -14.97 4.45 -12.65
C ASN A 112 -13.81 4.73 -13.61
N PHE A 113 -13.26 3.69 -14.24
CA PHE A 113 -12.14 3.82 -15.16
C PHE A 113 -12.61 4.32 -16.53
N ASP A 114 -11.96 5.39 -17.02
CA ASP A 114 -12.15 5.90 -18.37
C ASP A 114 -10.79 6.37 -18.93
N LEU A 115 -10.37 5.77 -20.05
CA LEU A 115 -9.15 6.12 -20.76
C LEU A 115 -9.06 7.61 -21.12
N LYS A 116 -10.20 8.28 -21.31
CA LYS A 116 -10.24 9.72 -21.63
C LYS A 116 -9.77 10.61 -20.48
N ASN A 117 -9.78 10.10 -19.25
CA ASN A 117 -9.33 10.83 -18.07
C ASN A 117 -7.81 10.75 -17.87
N ILE A 118 -7.11 9.90 -18.64
CA ILE A 118 -5.65 9.78 -18.55
C ILE A 118 -5.00 10.99 -19.24
N SER A 119 -4.17 11.72 -18.50
CA SER A 119 -3.38 12.84 -19.03
C SER A 119 -2.33 12.35 -20.02
N SER A 120 -1.97 13.20 -20.99
CA SER A 120 -0.82 12.95 -21.87
C SER A 120 0.53 13.27 -21.23
N SER A 121 0.55 13.90 -20.04
CA SER A 121 1.79 14.19 -19.32
C SER A 121 2.24 12.98 -18.49
N ASN A 122 3.57 12.81 -18.38
CA ASN A 122 4.15 11.72 -17.61
C ASN A 122 3.83 11.84 -16.12
N PRO A 123 3.07 10.89 -15.54
CA PRO A 123 2.75 10.94 -14.13
C PRO A 123 3.96 10.56 -13.27
N LYS A 124 4.09 11.24 -12.12
CA LYS A 124 5.14 10.99 -11.15
C LYS A 124 4.69 9.95 -10.13
N PHE A 125 5.43 8.87 -10.04
CA PHE A 125 5.19 7.84 -9.03
C PHE A 125 5.67 8.34 -7.66
N SER A 126 4.82 8.23 -6.64
CA SER A 126 5.16 8.54 -5.25
C SER A 126 4.89 7.34 -4.36
N ILE A 127 5.95 6.84 -3.72
CA ILE A 127 5.85 5.74 -2.75
C ILE A 127 5.08 6.18 -1.50
N ASP A 128 5.18 7.44 -1.11
CA ASP A 128 4.48 7.97 0.05
C ASP A 128 2.97 8.02 -0.16
N VAL A 129 2.54 8.40 -1.37
CA VAL A 129 1.12 8.37 -1.75
C VAL A 129 0.60 6.94 -1.78
N LEU A 130 1.38 6.00 -2.36
CA LEU A 130 1.02 4.59 -2.37
C LEU A 130 0.91 4.01 -0.95
N LYS A 131 1.82 4.40 -0.06
CA LYS A 131 1.81 3.97 1.34
C LYS A 131 0.59 4.50 2.10
N SER A 132 0.27 5.78 1.91
CA SER A 132 -0.94 6.38 2.50
C SER A 132 -2.20 5.67 2.00
N LEU A 133 -2.30 5.44 0.69
CA LEU A 133 -3.42 4.71 0.10
C LEU A 133 -3.54 3.28 0.65
N ASN A 134 -2.40 2.59 0.88
CA ASN A 134 -2.40 1.26 1.47
C ASN A 134 -2.99 1.25 2.87
N LYS A 135 -2.62 2.22 3.68
CA LYS A 135 -3.15 2.41 5.02
C LYS A 135 -4.66 2.64 4.98
N ASP A 136 -5.13 3.56 4.13
CA ASP A 136 -6.56 3.88 4.00
C ASP A 136 -7.38 2.65 3.54
N ILE A 137 -6.83 1.86 2.61
CA ILE A 137 -7.45 0.61 2.17
C ILE A 137 -7.49 -0.43 3.30
N LEU A 138 -6.40 -0.62 4.04
CA LEU A 138 -6.38 -1.53 5.19
C LEU A 138 -7.41 -1.12 6.24
N GLN A 139 -7.53 0.18 6.54
CA GLN A 139 -8.52 0.70 7.48
C GLN A 139 -9.97 0.48 7.01
N SER A 140 -10.20 0.38 5.71
CA SER A 140 -11.52 0.15 5.14
C SER A 140 -12.03 -1.30 5.29
N PHE A 141 -11.14 -2.27 5.58
CA PHE A 141 -11.55 -3.66 5.76
C PHE A 141 -12.31 -3.86 7.07
N ASN A 142 -13.45 -4.54 6.97
CA ASN A 142 -14.14 -5.11 8.13
C ASN A 142 -13.47 -6.41 8.56
N PHE A 143 -13.67 -6.82 9.81
CA PHE A 143 -13.09 -8.05 10.35
C PHE A 143 -13.48 -9.29 9.52
N ASP A 144 -14.75 -9.40 9.15
CA ASP A 144 -15.28 -10.55 8.42
C ASP A 144 -14.66 -10.71 7.02
N GLU A 145 -14.18 -9.62 6.40
CA GLU A 145 -13.51 -9.63 5.10
C GLU A 145 -12.05 -10.10 5.17
N ILE A 146 -11.46 -10.09 6.35
CA ILE A 146 -10.02 -10.30 6.53
C ILE A 146 -9.68 -11.38 7.58
N SER A 147 -10.70 -11.92 8.27
CA SER A 147 -10.54 -12.91 9.35
C SER A 147 -9.72 -14.12 8.93
N ASP A 148 -9.99 -14.68 7.74
CA ASP A 148 -9.25 -15.84 7.25
C ASP A 148 -7.74 -15.52 7.06
N ARG A 149 -7.42 -14.33 6.57
CA ARG A 149 -6.03 -13.88 6.42
C ARG A 149 -5.37 -13.63 7.78
N ILE A 150 -6.12 -13.10 8.74
CA ILE A 150 -5.65 -12.89 10.11
C ILE A 150 -5.31 -14.23 10.74
N ASN A 151 -6.20 -15.20 10.64
CA ASN A 151 -6.02 -16.55 11.22
C ASN A 151 -4.82 -17.28 10.63
N LEU A 152 -4.53 -17.10 9.34
CA LEU A 152 -3.33 -17.65 8.71
C LEU A 152 -2.00 -17.14 9.31
N ILE A 153 -1.99 -15.98 9.94
CA ILE A 153 -0.76 -15.35 10.45
C ILE A 153 -0.74 -15.16 11.96
N CYS A 154 -1.90 -15.24 12.64
CA CYS A 154 -2.05 -14.89 14.06
C CYS A 154 -2.81 -15.92 14.91
N ASP A 155 -3.12 -17.11 14.38
CA ASP A 155 -3.69 -18.26 15.15
C ASP A 155 -4.91 -17.88 16.00
N ASP A 156 -6.00 -17.38 15.43
CA ASP A 156 -7.27 -17.01 16.11
C ASP A 156 -7.15 -16.03 17.32
N LEU A 157 -6.02 -15.33 17.43
CA LEU A 157 -5.74 -14.45 18.56
C LEU A 157 -6.27 -13.02 18.38
N VAL A 158 -6.70 -12.71 17.18
CA VAL A 158 -7.19 -11.40 16.82
C VAL A 158 -8.70 -11.47 16.63
N ASP A 159 -9.41 -10.91 17.58
CA ASP A 159 -10.85 -10.71 17.46
C ASP A 159 -11.22 -9.39 16.75
N LYS A 160 -12.51 -9.17 16.58
CA LYS A 160 -13.05 -7.97 15.94
C LYS A 160 -12.62 -6.67 16.64
N LYS A 161 -12.53 -6.67 17.98
CA LYS A 161 -12.13 -5.48 18.74
C LYS A 161 -10.65 -5.17 18.50
N LEU A 162 -9.80 -6.18 18.60
CA LEU A 162 -8.37 -6.03 18.36
C LEU A 162 -8.09 -5.59 16.92
N TRP A 163 -8.80 -6.14 15.93
CA TRP A 163 -8.69 -5.69 14.55
C TRP A 163 -9.05 -4.20 14.39
N GLN A 164 -10.18 -3.77 14.93
CA GLN A 164 -10.60 -2.36 14.85
C GLN A 164 -9.55 -1.40 15.43
N PHE A 165 -8.87 -1.84 16.48
CA PHE A 165 -7.81 -1.08 17.11
C PHE A 165 -6.50 -1.10 16.31
N THR A 166 -6.06 -2.27 15.87
CA THR A 166 -4.78 -2.44 15.19
C THR A 166 -4.77 -1.85 13.78
N LYS A 167 -5.87 -1.98 13.03
CA LYS A 167 -5.95 -1.47 11.65
C LYS A 167 -5.69 0.03 11.51
N MET A 168 -5.94 0.81 12.57
CA MET A 168 -5.66 2.25 12.61
C MET A 168 -4.17 2.55 12.78
N ASN A 169 -3.37 1.56 13.22
CA ASN A 169 -2.00 1.72 13.68
C ASN A 169 -0.98 0.90 12.88
N ILE A 170 -1.39 0.32 11.76
CA ILE A 170 -0.53 -0.43 10.85
C ILE A 170 -0.51 0.23 9.47
N ASP A 171 0.63 0.18 8.82
CA ASP A 171 0.81 0.61 7.43
C ASP A 171 0.74 -0.61 6.48
N PHE A 172 1.12 -1.79 6.97
CA PHE A 172 1.10 -3.07 6.26
C PHE A 172 0.41 -4.15 7.08
N PHE A 173 -0.33 -5.01 6.39
CA PHE A 173 -1.12 -6.06 7.06
C PHE A 173 -0.29 -6.98 7.97
N VAL A 174 0.93 -7.32 7.56
CA VAL A 174 1.81 -8.22 8.33
C VAL A 174 2.18 -7.65 9.71
N GLU A 175 2.10 -6.34 9.90
CA GLU A 175 2.41 -5.66 11.16
C GLU A 175 1.44 -6.01 12.30
N ILE A 176 0.29 -6.63 11.98
CA ILE A 176 -0.62 -7.17 13.00
C ILE A 176 0.08 -8.19 13.93
N LYS A 177 1.07 -8.91 13.42
CA LYS A 177 1.89 -9.83 14.24
C LYS A 177 2.57 -9.11 15.40
N ASN A 178 3.08 -7.91 15.17
CA ASN A 178 3.75 -7.12 16.20
C ASN A 178 2.80 -6.81 17.36
N TRP A 179 1.52 -6.56 17.05
CA TRP A 179 0.48 -6.31 18.08
C TRP A 179 0.13 -7.57 18.85
N VAL A 180 0.02 -8.71 18.16
CA VAL A 180 -0.19 -10.01 18.82
C VAL A 180 0.98 -10.36 19.73
N ASP A 181 2.21 -10.13 19.26
CA ASP A 181 3.42 -10.38 20.04
C ASP A 181 3.48 -9.50 21.29
N ILE A 182 3.05 -8.23 21.20
CA ILE A 182 2.95 -7.35 22.37
C ILE A 182 1.97 -7.88 23.39
N ILE A 183 0.79 -8.33 22.94
CA ILE A 183 -0.27 -8.83 23.84
C ILE A 183 0.12 -10.16 24.49
N LYS A 184 0.81 -11.04 23.75
CA LYS A 184 1.26 -12.35 24.22
C LYS A 184 2.51 -12.29 25.09
N SER A 185 3.35 -11.27 24.89
CA SER A 185 4.67 -11.30 25.48
C SER A 185 4.63 -10.88 26.95
N GLU A 186 5.13 -11.75 27.82
CA GLU A 186 5.56 -11.40 29.17
C GLU A 186 6.89 -10.58 29.18
N LYS A 187 7.30 -10.05 28.04
CA LYS A 187 8.59 -9.37 27.90
C LYS A 187 8.59 -8.05 28.67
N ASN A 188 9.57 -7.91 29.52
CA ASN A 188 9.89 -6.65 30.15
C ASN A 188 10.54 -5.73 29.09
N PHE A 189 9.77 -4.78 28.54
CA PHE A 189 10.26 -3.77 27.59
C PHE A 189 11.06 -2.65 28.26
N MET A 190 11.29 -2.72 29.58
CA MET A 190 12.06 -1.73 30.32
C MET A 190 13.53 -1.82 29.96
N LYS A 191 14.08 -0.77 29.39
CA LYS A 191 15.51 -0.54 29.24
C LYS A 191 15.97 0.50 30.25
N ASP A 192 17.20 0.39 30.70
CA ASP A 192 17.87 1.09 31.82
C ASP A 192 17.87 2.63 31.77
N THR A 193 17.22 3.26 30.77
CA THR A 193 17.27 4.72 30.53
C THR A 193 15.94 5.45 30.82
N MET A 194 14.98 4.78 31.49
CA MET A 194 13.67 5.40 31.75
C MET A 194 13.62 6.17 33.08
N ASP A 195 12.83 7.23 33.11
CA ASP A 195 12.61 8.03 34.32
C ASP A 195 11.95 7.16 35.42
N ALA A 196 12.74 6.86 36.46
CA ALA A 196 12.30 6.06 37.60
C ALA A 196 11.06 6.67 38.31
N LYS A 197 10.92 7.99 38.29
CA LYS A 197 9.76 8.69 38.85
C LYS A 197 8.47 8.41 38.07
N LEU A 198 8.57 8.38 36.73
CA LEU A 198 7.44 8.05 35.85
C LEU A 198 7.02 6.59 36.05
N ILE A 199 7.98 5.66 36.09
CA ILE A 199 7.69 4.23 36.27
C ILE A 199 7.00 4.00 37.62
N LYS A 200 7.51 4.60 38.70
CA LYS A 200 6.92 4.49 40.03
C LYS A 200 5.48 5.02 40.04
N ALA A 201 5.26 6.21 39.48
CA ALA A 201 3.92 6.81 39.42
C ALA A 201 2.96 5.95 38.56
N ALA A 202 3.45 5.34 37.45
CA ALA A 202 2.65 4.47 36.60
C ALA A 202 2.19 3.21 37.34
N ILE A 203 3.09 2.56 38.09
CA ILE A 203 2.77 1.35 38.87
C ILE A 203 1.81 1.70 40.01
N GLU A 204 2.08 2.72 40.79
CA GLU A 204 1.30 3.11 41.95
C GLU A 204 -0.14 3.59 41.61
N SER A 205 -0.32 4.12 40.39
CA SER A 205 -1.61 4.62 39.93
C SER A 205 -2.38 3.68 39.02
N LEU A 206 -1.83 2.49 38.73
CA LEU A 206 -2.45 1.52 37.83
C LEU A 206 -3.82 1.09 38.41
N PRO A 207 -4.90 1.22 37.63
CA PRO A 207 -6.23 0.81 38.09
C PRO A 207 -6.30 -0.72 38.29
N GLU A 208 -7.22 -1.17 39.16
CA GLU A 208 -7.52 -2.57 39.36
C GLU A 208 -8.33 -3.12 38.16
N HIS A 209 -8.19 -4.42 37.91
CA HIS A 209 -9.00 -5.16 36.93
C HIS A 209 -10.50 -5.20 37.34
N PRO A 210 -11.43 -5.28 36.34
CA PRO A 210 -11.21 -5.36 34.91
C PRO A 210 -10.95 -4.00 34.27
N TYR A 211 -10.07 -3.97 33.25
CA TYR A 211 -9.83 -2.77 32.46
C TYR A 211 -10.96 -2.53 31.44
N ASN A 212 -11.30 -1.27 31.20
CA ASN A 212 -12.31 -0.83 30.24
C ASN A 212 -11.78 0.31 29.34
N GLU A 213 -12.62 0.86 28.49
CA GLU A 213 -12.25 1.91 27.54
C GLU A 213 -11.76 3.21 28.22
N ASP A 214 -12.25 3.51 29.43
CA ASP A 214 -11.87 4.70 30.19
C ASP A 214 -10.57 4.49 30.99
N THR A 215 -10.12 3.26 31.17
CA THR A 215 -8.97 2.90 32.02
C THR A 215 -7.72 3.68 31.64
N TRP A 216 -7.43 3.80 30.35
CA TRP A 216 -6.28 4.53 29.84
C TRP A 216 -6.32 6.02 30.22
N GLU A 217 -7.44 6.66 30.02
CA GLU A 217 -7.62 8.07 30.33
C GLU A 217 -7.50 8.34 31.83
N VAL A 218 -8.16 7.54 32.66
CA VAL A 218 -8.11 7.64 34.12
C VAL A 218 -6.67 7.44 34.62
N TRP A 219 -5.98 6.42 34.11
CA TRP A 219 -4.62 6.10 34.51
C TRP A 219 -3.63 7.20 34.13
N THR A 220 -3.65 7.63 32.89
CA THR A 220 -2.73 8.68 32.41
C THR A 220 -2.99 10.03 33.05
N ARG A 221 -4.23 10.32 33.44
CA ARG A 221 -4.56 11.52 34.20
C ARG A 221 -3.91 11.49 35.61
N LYS A 222 -3.99 10.36 36.31
CA LYS A 222 -3.32 10.18 37.62
C LYS A 222 -1.81 10.31 37.51
N ILE A 223 -1.19 9.70 36.52
CA ILE A 223 0.26 9.82 36.28
C ILE A 223 0.66 11.28 36.02
N LYS A 224 -0.13 12.00 35.22
CA LYS A 224 0.06 13.44 34.97
C LYS A 224 0.02 14.26 36.24
N ASP A 225 -0.93 13.98 37.13
CA ASP A 225 -1.10 14.71 38.42
C ASP A 225 0.10 14.42 39.36
N LEU A 226 0.60 13.19 39.38
CA LEU A 226 1.74 12.77 40.21
C LEU A 226 3.10 13.26 39.66
N THR A 227 3.28 13.37 38.38
CA THR A 227 4.60 13.65 37.74
C THR A 227 4.71 15.06 37.19
N GLY A 228 3.60 15.70 36.85
CA GLY A 228 3.54 16.98 36.13
C GLY A 228 3.84 16.87 34.63
N LEU A 229 4.14 15.65 34.10
CA LEU A 229 4.45 15.40 32.70
C LEU A 229 3.22 15.52 31.80
N LYS A 230 3.40 15.99 30.56
CA LYS A 230 2.32 16.19 29.58
C LYS A 230 2.78 15.85 28.15
N GLY A 231 1.81 15.57 27.27
CA GLY A 231 2.08 15.39 25.85
C GLY A 231 3.13 14.31 25.58
N LYS A 232 4.12 14.61 24.76
CA LYS A 232 5.16 13.65 24.37
C LYS A 232 5.97 13.11 25.53
N ASP A 233 6.24 13.93 26.53
CA ASP A 233 7.07 13.56 27.69
C ASP A 233 6.37 12.55 28.60
N LEU A 234 5.05 12.48 28.57
CA LEU A 234 4.25 11.49 29.27
C LEU A 234 3.97 10.26 28.38
N PHE A 235 3.42 10.47 27.20
CA PHE A 235 2.86 9.37 26.41
C PHE A 235 3.92 8.53 25.68
N MET A 236 5.04 9.12 25.24
CA MET A 236 6.08 8.33 24.55
C MET A 236 6.79 7.33 25.49
N PRO A 237 7.23 7.72 26.70
CA PRO A 237 7.80 6.75 27.63
C PRO A 237 6.81 5.67 28.07
N LEU A 238 5.53 6.03 28.35
CA LEU A 238 4.51 5.04 28.70
C LEU A 238 4.29 4.04 27.57
N ARG A 239 4.20 4.51 26.32
CA ARG A 239 4.09 3.64 25.15
C ARG A 239 5.27 2.67 25.06
N LYS A 240 6.50 3.18 25.21
CA LYS A 240 7.70 2.34 25.20
C LYS A 240 7.69 1.28 26.29
N ILE A 241 7.21 1.62 27.48
CA ILE A 241 7.09 0.67 28.60
C ILE A 241 6.09 -0.44 28.26
N LEU A 242 4.94 -0.09 27.70
CA LEU A 242 3.85 -1.02 27.45
C LEU A 242 4.04 -1.86 26.19
N THR A 243 4.62 -1.27 25.15
CA THR A 243 4.64 -1.88 23.80
C THR A 243 6.03 -2.12 23.24
N GLY A 244 7.06 -1.53 23.80
CA GLY A 244 8.41 -1.50 23.24
C GLY A 244 8.55 -0.64 21.98
N MET A 245 7.46 0.00 21.50
CA MET A 245 7.42 0.72 20.24
C MET A 245 7.56 2.24 20.42
N ASN A 246 8.13 2.90 19.41
CA ASN A 246 8.20 4.36 19.35
C ASN A 246 6.93 4.99 18.76
N ASN A 247 6.21 4.24 17.90
CA ASN A 247 4.97 4.65 17.22
C ASN A 247 3.83 3.70 17.63
N GLY A 248 2.59 4.18 17.55
CA GLY A 248 1.40 3.40 17.92
C GLY A 248 0.40 4.27 18.69
N PRO A 249 -0.71 3.68 19.13
CA PRO A 249 -1.75 4.36 19.90
C PRO A 249 -1.23 4.91 21.22
#